data_f939d5baeb0c6b55657f95a3a0836805
#
_entry.id   f939d5baeb0c6b55657f95a3a0836805
#
_cell.length_a   1.000
_cell.length_b   1.000
_cell.length_c   1.000
_cell.angle_alpha   90.00
_cell.angle_beta   90.00
_cell.angle_gamma   90.00
#
_symmetry.space_group_name_H-M   'P 1'
#
loop_
_entity.id
_entity.type
_entity.pdbx_description
1 polymer ?
#
loop_
_entity_poly.entity_id
_entity_poly.type
_entity_poly.pdbx_seq_one_letter_code
_entity_poly.pdbx_strand_id
1 'polypeptide(L)'
;PSQAIGDVLCGEVWFNELRIAGIDSQGGWAAIGSLDANLADFATISASGRMSTIGFGSIEQSPNERSREDLTQFDFVTNVNVGQLLPKKWGVQIPLNYNVGATQITPEYDPFYQDLLLKDRMATAITKSQRDTIRNQAIDYTERKSISLIGVRKNGSGAKPHFYNVENFDFSYAYNEFSHHDYE
;
A
#
# COMPACT_ATOMS: atom_id res chain seq x y z
N PRO A 1 -66.34 5.11 -30.85
CA PRO A 1 -65.21 4.91 -30.00
C PRO A 1 -64.62 6.25 -29.61
N SER A 2 -65.03 6.74 -28.45
CA SER A 2 -64.55 8.00 -27.86
C SER A 2 -63.16 7.78 -27.35
N GLN A 3 -62.19 8.48 -27.91
CA GLN A 3 -60.86 8.62 -27.36
C GLN A 3 -61.01 9.37 -26.02
N ALA A 4 -60.62 8.73 -24.93
CA ALA A 4 -60.45 9.39 -23.67
C ALA A 4 -59.25 10.35 -23.80
N ILE A 5 -59.56 11.63 -23.84
CA ILE A 5 -58.59 12.70 -23.73
C ILE A 5 -58.05 12.55 -22.29
N GLY A 6 -56.75 12.31 -22.15
CA GLY A 6 -56.14 12.19 -20.85
C GLY A 6 -56.36 13.45 -20.03
N ASP A 7 -57.01 13.32 -18.88
CA ASP A 7 -57.19 14.39 -17.94
C ASP A 7 -55.81 14.87 -17.44
N VAL A 8 -55.48 16.12 -17.69
CA VAL A 8 -54.31 16.76 -17.15
C VAL A 8 -54.58 17.01 -15.67
N LEU A 9 -54.00 16.22 -14.82
CA LEU A 9 -54.01 16.43 -13.37
C LEU A 9 -53.06 17.59 -13.04
N CYS A 10 -53.63 18.75 -12.69
CA CYS A 10 -52.87 19.84 -12.08
C CYS A 10 -52.94 19.71 -10.56
N GLY A 11 -51.83 19.59 -9.92
CA GLY A 11 -51.71 19.47 -8.47
C GLY A 11 -50.45 20.17 -7.98
N GLU A 12 -50.52 20.75 -6.80
CA GLU A 12 -49.34 21.25 -6.08
C GLU A 12 -48.93 20.21 -5.03
N VAL A 13 -47.64 19.88 -5.02
CA VAL A 13 -47.06 18.98 -4.02
C VAL A 13 -46.16 19.81 -3.11
N TRP A 14 -46.48 19.83 -1.83
CA TRP A 14 -45.72 20.55 -0.81
C TRP A 14 -44.82 19.56 -0.08
N PHE A 15 -43.48 19.77 -0.12
CA PHE A 15 -42.53 19.01 0.66
C PHE A 15 -42.20 19.84 1.90
N ASN A 16 -42.55 19.33 3.08
CA ASN A 16 -42.27 20.02 4.33
C ASN A 16 -40.83 19.81 4.78
N GLU A 17 -40.30 18.62 4.58
CA GLU A 17 -38.94 18.26 5.02
C GLU A 17 -38.37 17.15 4.12
N LEU A 18 -37.15 17.34 3.66
CA LEU A 18 -36.38 16.29 3.01
C LEU A 18 -35.38 15.75 4.06
N ARG A 19 -35.58 14.52 4.48
CA ARG A 19 -34.66 13.84 5.41
C ARG A 19 -34.02 12.63 4.71
N ILE A 20 -32.71 12.51 4.85
CA ILE A 20 -32.00 11.30 4.47
C ILE A 20 -32.31 10.26 5.54
N ALA A 21 -32.89 9.12 5.13
CA ALA A 21 -33.15 7.96 5.99
C ALA A 21 -32.35 6.76 5.49
N GLY A 22 -32.00 5.83 6.40
CA GLY A 22 -31.31 4.60 6.01
C GLY A 22 -29.83 4.80 5.71
N ILE A 23 -29.20 5.81 6.35
CA ILE A 23 -27.74 5.97 6.25
C ILE A 23 -27.09 4.69 6.78
N ASP A 24 -26.30 4.04 5.95
CA ASP A 24 -25.47 2.92 6.40
C ASP A 24 -24.38 3.47 7.32
N SER A 25 -24.46 3.10 8.59
CA SER A 25 -23.52 3.53 9.63
C SER A 25 -22.59 2.41 10.07
N GLN A 26 -22.31 1.45 9.19
CA GLN A 26 -21.36 0.38 9.51
C GLN A 26 -20.03 0.97 9.94
N GLY A 27 -19.57 0.53 11.12
CA GLY A 27 -18.26 0.90 11.65
C GLY A 27 -17.19 0.03 11.01
N GLY A 28 -16.08 0.66 10.63
CA GLY A 28 -14.88 -0.05 10.23
C GLY A 28 -13.93 -0.28 11.42
N TRP A 29 -12.89 -1.03 11.18
CA TRP A 29 -11.81 -1.25 12.12
C TRP A 29 -10.46 -0.99 11.46
N ALA A 30 -9.45 -0.73 12.28
CA ALA A 30 -8.08 -0.60 11.81
C ALA A 30 -7.13 -1.32 12.77
N ALA A 31 -6.04 -1.78 12.22
CA ALA A 31 -4.95 -2.37 12.97
C ALA A 31 -3.61 -1.84 12.45
N ILE A 32 -2.67 -1.69 13.37
CA ILE A 32 -1.28 -1.39 13.08
C ILE A 32 -0.41 -2.33 13.91
N GLY A 33 0.65 -2.82 13.28
CA GLY A 33 1.64 -3.64 13.95
C GLY A 33 3.04 -3.26 13.48
N SER A 34 4.00 -3.33 14.39
CA SER A 34 5.41 -3.15 14.06
C SER A 34 6.27 -4.16 14.81
N LEU A 35 7.35 -4.57 14.18
CA LEU A 35 8.36 -5.44 14.71
C LEU A 35 9.73 -4.87 14.37
N ASP A 36 10.55 -4.65 15.41
CA ASP A 36 11.92 -4.26 15.26
C ASP A 36 12.81 -5.32 15.92
N ALA A 37 13.75 -5.85 15.16
CA ALA A 37 14.70 -6.84 15.61
C ALA A 37 16.13 -6.40 15.35
N ASN A 38 16.96 -6.50 16.36
CA ASN A 38 18.40 -6.22 16.26
C ASN A 38 19.18 -7.51 16.50
N LEU A 39 19.86 -7.97 15.47
CA LEU A 39 20.69 -9.17 15.47
C LEU A 39 22.15 -8.78 15.74
N ALA A 40 22.38 -8.17 16.88
CA ALA A 40 23.67 -7.60 17.28
C ALA A 40 24.26 -6.70 16.17
N ASP A 41 25.53 -6.89 15.84
CA ASP A 41 26.21 -6.10 14.80
C ASP A 41 25.95 -6.62 13.37
N PHE A 42 25.26 -7.76 13.25
CA PHE A 42 25.05 -8.43 11.95
C PHE A 42 23.94 -7.83 11.14
N ALA A 43 22.75 -7.62 11.74
CA ALA A 43 21.60 -7.12 11.01
C ALA A 43 20.61 -6.38 11.91
N THR A 44 19.91 -5.43 11.33
CA THR A 44 18.68 -4.84 11.88
C THR A 44 17.54 -5.10 10.92
N ILE A 45 16.40 -5.47 11.46
CA ILE A 45 15.18 -5.77 10.71
C ILE A 45 14.04 -4.96 11.32
N SER A 46 13.37 -4.19 10.49
CA SER A 46 12.14 -3.49 10.86
C SER A 46 11.03 -3.89 9.90
N ALA A 47 9.91 -4.31 10.45
CA ALA A 47 8.71 -4.62 9.69
C ALA A 47 7.53 -3.87 10.29
N SER A 48 6.73 -3.24 9.48
CA SER A 48 5.49 -2.61 9.91
C SER A 48 4.35 -2.92 8.95
N GLY A 49 3.15 -3.00 9.51
CA GLY A 49 1.93 -3.23 8.75
C GLY A 49 0.80 -2.39 9.30
N ARG A 50 -0.01 -1.90 8.40
CA ARG A 50 -1.22 -1.13 8.69
C ARG A 50 -2.35 -1.61 7.82
N MET A 51 -3.52 -1.76 8.41
CA MET A 51 -4.74 -2.02 7.66
C MET A 51 -5.90 -1.24 8.26
N SER A 52 -6.81 -0.80 7.41
CA SER A 52 -8.08 -0.20 7.80
C SER A 52 -9.16 -0.63 6.84
N THR A 53 -10.38 -0.75 7.35
CA THR A 53 -11.53 -1.20 6.57
C THR A 53 -12.50 -0.05 6.30
N ILE A 54 -13.35 -0.25 5.32
CA ILE A 54 -14.47 0.64 4.99
C ILE A 54 -15.25 0.97 6.28
N GLY A 55 -15.65 2.22 6.42
CA GLY A 55 -16.36 2.72 7.60
C GLY A 55 -15.47 3.09 8.79
N PHE A 56 -14.14 2.91 8.67
CA PHE A 56 -13.20 3.35 9.69
C PHE A 56 -13.06 4.88 9.66
N GLY A 57 -13.13 5.50 10.83
CA GLY A 57 -12.97 6.93 11.00
C GLY A 57 -12.95 7.33 12.47
N SER A 58 -12.75 8.62 12.76
CA SER A 58 -12.80 9.11 14.14
C SER A 58 -14.25 9.10 14.65
N ILE A 59 -14.41 9.09 15.97
CA ILE A 59 -15.74 9.12 16.64
C ILE A 59 -16.52 10.39 16.27
N GLU A 60 -15.82 11.48 15.97
CA GLU A 60 -16.42 12.77 15.65
C GLU A 60 -16.86 12.89 14.18
N GLN A 61 -16.40 11.96 13.31
CA GLN A 61 -16.75 11.97 11.90
C GLN A 61 -18.15 11.42 11.67
N SER A 62 -18.91 12.13 10.84
CA SER A 62 -20.19 11.63 10.34
C SER A 62 -20.00 10.37 9.49
N PRO A 63 -21.00 9.47 9.39
CA PRO A 63 -20.89 8.23 8.62
C PRO A 63 -20.45 8.43 7.15
N ASN A 64 -20.82 9.53 6.54
CA ASN A 64 -20.48 9.90 5.16
C ASN A 64 -19.05 10.46 5.00
N GLU A 65 -18.37 10.78 6.10
CA GLU A 65 -16.99 11.29 6.12
C GLU A 65 -15.96 10.19 6.43
N ARG A 66 -16.44 9.00 6.80
CA ARG A 66 -15.58 7.85 7.09
C ARG A 66 -15.00 7.26 5.81
N SER A 67 -13.93 6.48 5.98
CA SER A 67 -13.25 5.82 4.85
C SER A 67 -14.23 4.95 4.04
N ARG A 68 -14.19 5.11 2.72
CA ARG A 68 -14.90 4.27 1.75
C ARG A 68 -13.97 3.35 0.99
N GLU A 69 -12.85 3.02 1.61
CA GLU A 69 -11.83 2.17 1.04
C GLU A 69 -11.22 1.27 2.11
N ASP A 70 -10.83 0.08 1.70
CA ASP A 70 -9.97 -0.80 2.46
C ASP A 70 -8.52 -0.46 2.13
N LEU A 71 -7.73 -0.16 3.14
CA LEU A 71 -6.29 0.11 3.02
C LEU A 71 -5.51 -1.05 3.63
N THR A 72 -4.55 -1.57 2.89
CA THR A 72 -3.53 -2.47 3.41
C THR A 72 -2.16 -1.96 3.00
N GLN A 73 -1.29 -1.79 3.98
CA GLN A 73 0.08 -1.33 3.77
C GLN A 73 1.04 -2.18 4.58
N PHE A 74 2.15 -2.53 3.99
CA PHE A 74 3.27 -3.09 4.71
C PHE A 74 4.58 -2.46 4.26
N ASP A 75 5.52 -2.37 5.18
CA ASP A 75 6.88 -1.90 4.94
C ASP A 75 7.85 -2.86 5.66
N PHE A 76 8.87 -3.29 4.95
CA PHE A 76 9.93 -4.13 5.47
C PHE A 76 11.28 -3.53 5.12
N VAL A 77 12.09 -3.27 6.13
CA VAL A 77 13.43 -2.69 6.00
C VAL A 77 14.42 -3.59 6.69
N THR A 78 15.50 -3.93 6.02
CA THR A 78 16.60 -4.65 6.66
C THR A 78 17.94 -4.07 6.26
N ASN A 79 18.81 -3.94 7.24
CA ASN A 79 20.20 -3.55 7.08
C ASN A 79 21.06 -4.72 7.53
N VAL A 80 21.84 -5.29 6.63
CA VAL A 80 22.68 -6.45 6.91
C VAL A 80 24.13 -6.11 6.64
N ASN A 81 25.00 -6.37 7.61
CA ASN A 81 26.44 -6.25 7.42
C ASN A 81 27.01 -7.59 6.92
N VAL A 82 26.88 -7.82 5.59
CA VAL A 82 27.32 -9.07 4.95
C VAL A 82 28.81 -9.32 5.15
N GLY A 83 29.60 -8.27 5.36
CA GLY A 83 31.03 -8.37 5.65
C GLY A 83 31.36 -9.20 6.87
N GLN A 84 30.42 -9.34 7.82
CA GLN A 84 30.62 -10.19 9.01
C GLN A 84 30.59 -11.70 8.73
N LEU A 85 30.00 -12.11 7.60
CA LEU A 85 30.03 -13.51 7.16
C LEU A 85 31.37 -13.89 6.54
N LEU A 86 32.20 -12.90 6.22
CA LEU A 86 33.54 -13.13 5.66
C LEU A 86 34.59 -13.27 6.76
N PRO A 87 35.70 -13.97 6.48
CA PRO A 87 36.78 -14.08 7.44
C PRO A 87 37.30 -12.72 7.89
N LYS A 88 37.34 -12.47 9.19
CA LYS A 88 37.77 -11.18 9.76
C LYS A 88 39.11 -10.68 9.25
N LYS A 89 39.97 -11.59 8.81
CA LYS A 89 41.27 -11.28 8.20
C LYS A 89 41.19 -10.49 6.91
N TRP A 90 40.05 -10.55 6.21
CA TRP A 90 39.85 -9.82 4.96
C TRP A 90 39.53 -8.33 5.18
N GLY A 91 39.03 -7.99 6.37
CA GLY A 91 38.71 -6.60 6.72
C GLY A 91 37.66 -5.94 5.81
N VAL A 92 36.79 -6.72 5.16
CA VAL A 92 35.81 -6.20 4.19
C VAL A 92 34.54 -5.84 4.94
N GLN A 93 34.04 -4.64 4.67
CA GLN A 93 32.73 -4.15 5.10
C GLN A 93 31.80 -4.09 3.89
N ILE A 94 30.64 -4.76 4.01
CA ILE A 94 29.62 -4.83 2.96
C ILE A 94 28.26 -4.54 3.61
N PRO A 95 27.91 -3.28 3.79
CA PRO A 95 26.59 -2.92 4.28
C PRO A 95 25.56 -3.07 3.15
N LEU A 96 24.60 -3.97 3.34
CA LEU A 96 23.48 -4.22 2.46
C LEU A 96 22.21 -3.65 3.09
N ASN A 97 21.56 -2.75 2.39
CA ASN A 97 20.23 -2.28 2.77
C ASN A 97 19.21 -2.85 1.77
N TYR A 98 18.15 -3.45 2.30
CA TYR A 98 17.02 -3.90 1.51
C TYR A 98 15.74 -3.34 2.10
N ASN A 99 14.91 -2.76 1.23
CA ASN A 99 13.63 -2.19 1.60
C ASN A 99 12.58 -2.65 0.59
N VAL A 100 11.45 -3.11 1.08
CA VAL A 100 10.26 -3.38 0.27
C VAL A 100 9.04 -2.88 1.02
N GLY A 101 8.19 -2.15 0.31
CA GLY A 101 6.92 -1.67 0.84
C GLY A 101 5.86 -1.75 -0.23
N ALA A 102 4.65 -2.09 0.17
CA ALA A 102 3.50 -2.04 -0.72
C ALA A 102 2.30 -1.45 -0.01
N THR A 103 1.51 -0.72 -0.78
CA THR A 103 0.23 -0.15 -0.38
C THR A 103 -0.81 -0.61 -1.37
N GLN A 104 -1.90 -1.15 -0.86
CA GLN A 104 -3.06 -1.54 -1.64
C GLN A 104 -4.29 -0.82 -1.08
N ILE A 105 -5.01 -0.14 -1.98
CA ILE A 105 -6.27 0.53 -1.69
C ILE A 105 -7.34 -0.16 -2.53
N THR A 106 -8.40 -0.60 -1.86
CA THR A 106 -9.54 -1.25 -2.52
C THR A 106 -10.77 -0.41 -2.22
N PRO A 107 -11.35 0.27 -3.23
CA PRO A 107 -12.51 1.13 -3.03
C PRO A 107 -13.77 0.30 -2.73
N GLU A 108 -14.71 0.91 -2.01
CA GLU A 108 -16.03 0.34 -1.74
C GLU A 108 -16.86 0.20 -3.01
N TYR A 109 -16.83 1.26 -3.83
CA TYR A 109 -17.56 1.35 -5.10
C TYR A 109 -16.62 1.10 -6.27
N ASP A 110 -17.20 0.59 -7.35
CA ASP A 110 -16.46 0.40 -8.59
C ASP A 110 -16.06 1.77 -9.18
N PRO A 111 -14.77 2.01 -9.51
CA PRO A 111 -14.33 3.29 -10.07
C PRO A 111 -15.00 3.64 -11.41
N PHE A 112 -15.39 2.64 -12.20
CA PHE A 112 -16.06 2.82 -13.49
C PHE A 112 -17.57 2.92 -13.36
N TYR A 113 -18.18 2.37 -12.30
CA TYR A 113 -19.61 2.36 -12.01
C TYR A 113 -19.84 2.80 -10.57
N GLN A 114 -19.81 4.09 -10.33
CA GLN A 114 -19.82 4.72 -9.01
C GLN A 114 -21.09 4.46 -8.18
N ASP A 115 -22.14 3.94 -8.78
CA ASP A 115 -23.39 3.52 -8.15
C ASP A 115 -23.40 2.03 -7.75
N LEU A 116 -22.37 1.27 -8.14
CA LEU A 116 -22.28 -0.17 -7.92
C LEU A 116 -21.18 -0.50 -6.92
N LEU A 117 -21.50 -1.29 -5.89
CA LEU A 117 -20.49 -1.81 -4.99
C LEU A 117 -19.54 -2.76 -5.72
N LEU A 118 -18.25 -2.60 -5.50
CA LEU A 118 -17.23 -3.44 -6.12
C LEU A 118 -17.44 -4.93 -5.84
N LYS A 119 -17.86 -5.29 -4.61
CA LYS A 119 -18.17 -6.68 -4.23
C LYS A 119 -19.32 -7.26 -5.05
N ASP A 120 -20.36 -6.45 -5.33
CA ASP A 120 -21.52 -6.90 -6.10
C ASP A 120 -21.14 -7.08 -7.57
N ARG A 121 -20.35 -6.19 -8.14
CA ARG A 121 -19.79 -6.36 -9.48
C ARG A 121 -18.92 -7.62 -9.58
N MET A 122 -18.07 -7.89 -8.58
CA MET A 122 -17.30 -9.14 -8.54
C MET A 122 -18.18 -10.38 -8.39
N ALA A 123 -19.31 -10.27 -7.70
CA ALA A 123 -20.27 -11.39 -7.56
C ALA A 123 -20.99 -11.73 -8.87
N THR A 124 -21.17 -10.78 -9.78
CA THR A 124 -21.74 -11.03 -11.12
C THR A 124 -20.78 -11.76 -12.07
N ALA A 125 -19.50 -11.81 -11.75
CA ALA A 125 -18.51 -12.48 -12.56
C ALA A 125 -18.68 -13.99 -12.52
N ILE A 126 -18.86 -14.62 -13.68
CA ILE A 126 -19.10 -16.05 -13.83
C ILE A 126 -17.81 -16.84 -13.62
N THR A 127 -16.67 -16.31 -14.05
CA THR A 127 -15.39 -16.98 -13.97
C THR A 127 -14.44 -16.29 -13.00
N LYS A 128 -13.49 -17.08 -12.44
CA LYS A 128 -12.44 -16.53 -11.57
C LYS A 128 -11.61 -15.48 -12.32
N SER A 129 -11.27 -15.73 -13.58
CA SER A 129 -10.49 -14.80 -14.41
C SER A 129 -11.18 -13.43 -14.56
N GLN A 130 -12.51 -13.44 -14.80
CA GLN A 130 -13.28 -12.18 -14.88
C GLN A 130 -13.28 -11.43 -13.54
N ARG A 131 -13.42 -12.15 -12.44
CA ARG A 131 -13.35 -11.56 -11.10
C ARG A 131 -12.00 -10.92 -10.80
N ASP A 132 -10.92 -11.64 -11.14
CA ASP A 132 -9.56 -11.13 -10.96
C ASP A 132 -9.30 -9.90 -11.84
N THR A 133 -9.84 -9.88 -13.07
CA THR A 133 -9.75 -8.70 -13.95
C THR A 133 -10.48 -7.50 -13.35
N ILE A 134 -11.74 -7.67 -12.91
CA ILE A 134 -12.52 -6.60 -12.28
C ILE A 134 -11.78 -6.07 -11.05
N ARG A 135 -11.28 -6.97 -10.23
CA ARG A 135 -10.52 -6.60 -9.03
C ARG A 135 -9.28 -5.80 -9.39
N ASN A 136 -8.48 -6.29 -10.31
CA ASN A 136 -7.23 -5.62 -10.69
C ASN A 136 -7.46 -4.25 -11.33
N GLN A 137 -8.57 -4.06 -12.02
CA GLN A 137 -8.95 -2.77 -12.59
C GLN A 137 -9.43 -1.75 -11.54
N ALA A 138 -9.89 -2.21 -10.39
CA ALA A 138 -10.46 -1.34 -9.36
C ALA A 138 -9.49 -0.98 -8.23
N ILE A 139 -8.41 -1.75 -8.07
CA ILE A 139 -7.46 -1.60 -6.98
C ILE A 139 -6.35 -0.62 -7.37
N ASP A 140 -6.05 0.33 -6.47
CA ASP A 140 -4.81 1.08 -6.50
C ASP A 140 -3.74 0.29 -5.73
N TYR A 141 -2.68 -0.08 -6.43
CA TYR A 141 -1.57 -0.84 -5.88
C TYR A 141 -0.25 -0.15 -6.18
N THR A 142 0.47 0.18 -5.14
CA THR A 142 1.79 0.78 -5.21
C THR A 142 2.82 -0.13 -4.53
N GLU A 143 3.88 -0.48 -5.22
CA GLU A 143 5.00 -1.25 -4.67
C GLU A 143 6.31 -0.50 -4.86
N ARG A 144 7.15 -0.52 -3.83
CA ARG A 144 8.49 0.05 -3.85
C ARG A 144 9.47 -1.00 -3.37
N LYS A 145 10.52 -1.21 -4.15
CA LYS A 145 11.63 -2.09 -3.78
C LYS A 145 12.92 -1.31 -3.92
N SER A 146 13.79 -1.43 -2.95
CA SER A 146 15.14 -0.91 -3.08
C SER A 146 16.16 -1.88 -2.49
N ILE A 147 17.27 -2.00 -3.18
CA ILE A 147 18.45 -2.71 -2.71
C ILE A 147 19.65 -1.80 -2.89
N SER A 148 20.42 -1.61 -1.83
CA SER A 148 21.61 -0.78 -1.90
C SER A 148 22.77 -1.36 -1.11
N LEU A 149 23.94 -1.23 -1.70
CA LEU A 149 25.23 -1.49 -1.11
C LEU A 149 25.96 -0.15 -1.06
N ILE A 150 26.11 0.44 0.12
CA ILE A 150 26.68 1.78 0.26
C ILE A 150 27.93 1.71 1.10
N GLY A 151 29.07 2.14 0.52
CA GLY A 151 30.33 2.18 1.23
C GLY A 151 30.96 0.79 1.42
N VAL A 152 30.86 -0.06 0.40
CA VAL A 152 31.62 -1.33 0.39
C VAL A 152 33.10 -1.00 0.32
N ARG A 153 33.82 -1.35 1.38
CA ARG A 153 35.25 -1.03 1.51
C ARG A 153 36.02 -2.14 2.18
N LYS A 154 37.31 -2.15 1.95
CA LYS A 154 38.26 -2.97 2.65
C LYS A 154 39.02 -2.13 3.68
N ASN A 155 38.98 -2.50 4.95
CA ASN A 155 39.76 -1.85 5.99
C ASN A 155 41.23 -2.22 5.86
N GLY A 156 42.07 -1.23 6.09
CA GLY A 156 43.52 -1.38 5.97
C GLY A 156 44.12 -2.43 6.91
N SER A 157 45.04 -3.22 6.40
CA SER A 157 45.76 -4.23 7.16
C SER A 157 47.01 -3.69 7.87
N GLY A 158 47.17 -2.36 7.98
CA GLY A 158 48.33 -1.73 8.66
C GLY A 158 49.62 -1.69 7.83
N ALA A 159 49.55 -2.06 6.53
CA ALA A 159 50.69 -1.88 5.63
C ALA A 159 50.86 -0.38 5.23
N LYS A 160 52.07 -0.02 4.74
CA LYS A 160 52.33 1.35 4.31
C LYS A 160 51.30 1.80 3.25
N PRO A 161 50.66 2.95 3.43
CA PRO A 161 49.62 3.40 2.52
C PRO A 161 50.22 3.75 1.15
N HIS A 162 49.74 3.15 0.09
CA HIS A 162 50.02 3.54 -1.29
C HIS A 162 48.69 4.00 -1.93
N PHE A 163 48.77 4.97 -2.87
CA PHE A 163 47.58 5.56 -3.52
C PHE A 163 46.72 4.53 -4.29
N TYR A 164 47.31 3.44 -4.73
CA TYR A 164 46.64 2.34 -5.46
C TYR A 164 46.17 1.19 -4.56
N ASN A 165 46.20 1.33 -3.25
CA ASN A 165 45.70 0.31 -2.34
C ASN A 165 44.18 0.23 -2.49
N VAL A 166 43.64 -0.99 -2.57
CA VAL A 166 42.19 -1.26 -2.63
C VAL A 166 41.45 -0.67 -1.41
N GLU A 167 42.15 -0.41 -0.35
CA GLU A 167 41.66 0.21 0.89
C GLU A 167 41.25 1.70 0.71
N ASN A 168 41.69 2.34 -0.39
CA ASN A 168 41.36 3.72 -0.70
C ASN A 168 40.09 3.86 -1.57
N PHE A 169 39.46 2.74 -1.93
CA PHE A 169 38.26 2.75 -2.78
C PHE A 169 37.04 2.36 -1.98
N ASP A 170 35.99 3.15 -2.14
CA ASP A 170 34.64 2.85 -1.70
C ASP A 170 33.77 2.55 -2.92
N PHE A 171 33.05 1.43 -2.86
CA PHE A 171 32.09 1.07 -3.89
C PHE A 171 30.67 1.24 -3.35
N SER A 172 29.79 1.87 -4.13
CA SER A 172 28.39 1.99 -3.82
C SER A 172 27.55 1.63 -5.02
N TYR A 173 26.50 0.87 -4.78
CA TYR A 173 25.50 0.49 -5.77
C TYR A 173 24.10 0.62 -5.17
N ALA A 174 23.17 1.17 -5.93
CA ALA A 174 21.77 1.24 -5.53
C ALA A 174 20.87 0.92 -6.72
N TYR A 175 19.87 0.10 -6.46
CA TYR A 175 18.78 -0.22 -7.38
C TYR A 175 17.46 0.08 -6.70
N ASN A 176 16.60 0.83 -7.39
CA ASN A 176 15.27 1.16 -6.90
C ASN A 176 14.26 0.80 -7.99
N GLU A 177 13.18 0.16 -7.58
CA GLU A 177 12.05 -0.19 -8.42
C GLU A 177 10.79 0.41 -7.81
N PHE A 178 9.99 1.03 -8.65
CA PHE A 178 8.69 1.56 -8.29
C PHE A 178 7.67 1.04 -9.29
N SER A 179 6.63 0.42 -8.79
CA SER A 179 5.49 -0.06 -9.58
C SER A 179 4.22 0.55 -9.01
N HIS A 180 3.44 1.15 -9.87
CA HIS A 180 2.13 1.71 -9.53
C HIS A 180 1.11 1.23 -10.56
N HIS A 181 -0.04 0.83 -10.07
CA HIS A 181 -1.17 0.40 -10.87
C HIS A 181 -2.44 0.91 -10.21
N ASP A 182 -3.23 1.63 -10.96
CA ASP A 182 -4.52 2.17 -10.57
C ASP A 182 -5.58 1.90 -11.65
N TYR A 183 -6.74 2.49 -11.49
CA TYR A 183 -7.89 2.33 -12.40
C TYR A 183 -7.90 3.32 -13.58
N GLU A 184 -6.92 4.24 -13.68
CA GLU A 184 -6.79 5.20 -14.77
C GLU A 184 -6.06 4.63 -16.01
#